data_a9ce4c78f6a8dd7b45cc58aebc714f97
#
_entry.id   a9ce4c78f6a8dd7b45cc58aebc714f97
#
_cell.length_a   1.000
_cell.length_b   1.000
_cell.length_c   1.000
_cell.angle_alpha   90.00
_cell.angle_beta   90.00
_cell.angle_gamma   90.00
#
_symmetry.space_group_name_H-M   'P 1'
#
loop_
_entity.id
_entity.type
_entity.pdbx_description
1 polymer ?
#
loop_
_entity_poly.entity_id
_entity_poly.type
_entity_poly.pdbx_seq_one_letter_code
_entity_poly.pdbx_strand_id
1 'polypeptide(L)'
;MAFSTCFYKLNNVPLDSENCIVTVGSTLLSAISVDRTVSTVPQRHGSIPSGMTPRFSERQLSLQVCAWEPDVLGESSRLMRLCTMPNLVMSRIVDGVEQRTRVELTSLSPDDSKSHPNRFVPFTAVFAMPDVWWRSVTHETVSLPLNGGKVMSGGSVMPSAGYYTFWQGVPNASPSVLSTQLPYSCGDAPITDMVFRFPKDVTGITVKDTVSGTGITWSGTRVDARPYLYLDAGSLTAWSSDSDSAWSGGSQNETVGLDYLPSGRLQVNPDVSGDYRIAVKPLVPGMWRAGLREAGGDFHWLLSF
;
A
#
# COMPACT_ATOMS: atom_id res chain seq x y z
N MET A 1 16.92 23.89 13.44
CA MET A 1 15.77 23.15 12.92
C MET A 1 15.95 23.07 11.42
N ALA A 2 16.14 21.89 10.85
CA ALA A 2 16.09 21.73 9.40
C ALA A 2 14.61 21.89 8.98
N PHE A 3 14.36 22.75 8.03
CA PHE A 3 13.02 22.85 7.45
C PHE A 3 12.81 21.64 6.55
N SER A 4 11.74 20.90 6.79
CA SER A 4 11.31 19.84 5.90
C SER A 4 11.00 20.43 4.53
N THR A 5 11.67 19.96 3.48
CA THR A 5 11.42 20.40 2.11
C THR A 5 10.49 19.41 1.44
N CYS A 6 9.37 19.88 0.93
CA CYS A 6 8.43 19.06 0.19
C CYS A 6 8.30 19.56 -1.25
N PHE A 7 8.60 18.70 -2.21
CA PHE A 7 8.49 19.00 -3.64
C PHE A 7 7.47 18.07 -4.29
N TYR A 8 6.70 18.60 -5.22
CA TYR A 8 5.71 17.85 -5.97
C TYR A 8 6.08 17.74 -7.45
N LYS A 9 5.83 16.56 -8.01
CA LYS A 9 5.96 16.29 -9.45
C LYS A 9 4.66 15.67 -9.97
N LEU A 10 4.29 15.95 -11.20
CA LEU A 10 3.24 15.25 -11.94
C LEU A 10 3.88 14.52 -13.13
N ASN A 11 3.67 13.21 -13.24
CA ASN A 11 4.29 12.38 -14.28
C ASN A 11 5.80 12.62 -14.41
N ASN A 12 6.51 12.69 -13.27
CA ASN A 12 7.93 13.00 -13.14
C ASN A 12 8.34 14.44 -13.54
N VAL A 13 7.41 15.30 -13.92
CA VAL A 13 7.67 16.70 -14.21
C VAL A 13 7.44 17.52 -12.94
N PRO A 14 8.44 18.28 -12.46
CA PRO A 14 8.29 19.15 -11.30
C PRO A 14 7.15 20.17 -11.51
N LEU A 15 6.35 20.38 -10.46
CA LEU A 15 5.41 21.49 -10.44
C LEU A 15 6.14 22.81 -10.31
N ASP A 16 7.18 22.84 -9.48
CA ASP A 16 8.06 23.98 -9.35
C ASP A 16 8.90 24.15 -10.62
N SER A 17 9.08 25.38 -11.04
CA SER A 17 9.94 25.82 -12.13
C SER A 17 10.58 27.15 -11.77
N GLU A 18 11.31 27.73 -12.71
CA GLU A 18 11.93 29.04 -12.52
C GLU A 18 10.90 30.14 -12.21
N ASN A 19 9.72 30.04 -12.81
CA ASN A 19 8.65 31.05 -12.68
C ASN A 19 7.33 30.48 -12.11
N CYS A 20 7.42 29.36 -11.40
CA CYS A 20 6.27 28.72 -10.78
C CYS A 20 6.68 27.95 -9.54
N ILE A 21 5.90 28.05 -8.47
CA ILE A 21 6.18 27.35 -7.21
C ILE A 21 4.90 26.89 -6.52
N VAL A 22 4.98 25.77 -5.83
CA VAL A 22 3.96 25.33 -4.88
C VAL A 22 4.10 26.16 -3.60
N THR A 23 3.04 26.84 -3.21
CA THR A 23 3.04 27.80 -2.11
C THR A 23 2.43 27.26 -0.82
N VAL A 24 2.55 28.04 0.24
CA VAL A 24 1.88 27.77 1.53
C VAL A 24 0.36 27.64 1.35
N GLY A 25 -0.25 26.79 2.17
CA GLY A 25 -1.67 26.44 2.05
C GLY A 25 -1.89 25.18 1.22
N SER A 26 -0.83 24.61 0.64
CA SER A 26 -0.87 23.29 0.00
C SER A 26 -1.02 22.19 1.03
N THR A 27 -1.79 21.18 0.68
CA THR A 27 -2.03 20.02 1.54
C THR A 27 -0.79 19.14 1.60
N LEU A 28 -0.16 19.02 2.76
CA LEU A 28 0.90 18.04 3.01
C LEU A 28 0.30 16.69 3.43
N LEU A 29 -0.64 16.73 4.37
CA LEU A 29 -1.38 15.58 4.88
C LEU A 29 -2.86 15.82 4.62
N SER A 30 -3.47 15.07 3.71
CA SER A 30 -4.90 15.18 3.47
C SER A 30 -5.69 14.40 4.52
N ALA A 31 -6.91 14.84 4.82
CA ALA A 31 -7.79 14.16 5.77
C ALA A 31 -8.09 12.73 5.31
N ILE A 32 -8.16 11.82 6.27
CA ILE A 32 -8.58 10.43 6.08
C ILE A 32 -10.04 10.33 6.49
N SER A 33 -10.89 9.86 5.60
CA SER A 33 -12.30 9.58 5.87
C SER A 33 -12.54 8.07 5.83
N VAL A 34 -13.26 7.58 6.83
CA VAL A 34 -13.63 6.16 6.92
C VAL A 34 -15.08 6.01 6.49
N ASP A 35 -15.29 5.18 5.51
CA ASP A 35 -16.63 4.78 5.09
C ASP A 35 -17.15 3.70 6.05
N ARG A 36 -18.20 4.04 6.81
CA ARG A 36 -18.79 3.18 7.82
C ARG A 36 -20.13 2.66 7.36
N THR A 37 -20.21 1.37 7.11
CA THR A 37 -21.49 0.71 6.90
C THR A 37 -22.14 0.41 8.27
N VAL A 38 -23.29 0.98 8.52
CA VAL A 38 -24.03 0.83 9.77
C VAL A 38 -25.50 0.51 9.49
N SER A 39 -26.10 -0.31 10.34
CA SER A 39 -27.52 -0.57 10.33
C SER A 39 -28.21 0.11 11.49
N THR A 40 -29.30 0.78 11.22
CA THR A 40 -30.16 1.38 12.27
C THR A 40 -31.36 0.48 12.52
N VAL A 41 -31.64 0.24 13.79
CA VAL A 41 -32.85 -0.52 14.19
C VAL A 41 -33.86 0.47 14.78
N PRO A 42 -35.11 0.46 14.32
CA PRO A 42 -36.14 1.33 14.88
C PRO A 42 -36.22 1.18 16.40
N GLN A 43 -36.40 2.28 17.10
CA GLN A 43 -36.53 2.37 18.57
C GLN A 43 -35.26 1.98 19.37
N ARG A 44 -34.12 1.74 18.71
CA ARG A 44 -32.84 1.53 19.36
C ARG A 44 -31.98 2.78 19.24
N HIS A 45 -31.35 3.19 20.36
CA HIS A 45 -30.36 4.26 20.31
C HIS A 45 -29.05 3.78 19.65
N GLY A 46 -28.50 4.63 18.78
CA GLY A 46 -27.26 4.34 18.08
C GLY A 46 -27.44 3.44 16.85
N SER A 47 -26.34 2.97 16.31
CA SER A 47 -26.29 2.11 15.12
C SER A 47 -25.49 0.84 15.40
N ILE A 48 -25.78 -0.22 14.65
CA ILE A 48 -25.03 -1.47 14.69
C ILE A 48 -23.96 -1.40 13.60
N PRO A 49 -22.65 -1.48 13.93
CA PRO A 49 -21.62 -1.56 12.92
C PRO A 49 -21.71 -2.91 12.19
N SER A 50 -21.39 -2.94 10.90
CA SER A 50 -21.42 -4.17 10.09
C SER A 50 -20.35 -5.20 10.47
N GLY A 51 -19.40 -4.84 11.34
CA GLY A 51 -18.28 -5.71 11.71
C GLY A 51 -17.23 -5.90 10.62
N MET A 52 -17.36 -5.24 9.48
CA MET A 52 -16.37 -5.28 8.41
C MET A 52 -15.18 -4.37 8.73
N THR A 53 -14.03 -4.71 8.13
CA THR A 53 -12.83 -3.83 8.17
C THR A 53 -13.17 -2.44 7.67
N PRO A 54 -12.60 -1.39 8.28
CA PRO A 54 -12.79 -0.02 7.83
C PRO A 54 -12.39 0.13 6.36
N ARG A 55 -13.23 0.79 5.58
CA ARG A 55 -12.89 1.22 4.22
C ARG A 55 -12.57 2.69 4.27
N PHE A 56 -11.56 3.08 3.53
CA PHE A 56 -11.16 4.48 3.43
C PHE A 56 -11.71 5.07 2.14
N SER A 57 -12.34 6.22 2.27
CA SER A 57 -12.82 6.98 1.12
C SER A 57 -11.63 7.62 0.40
N GLU A 58 -11.82 7.94 -0.85
CA GLU A 58 -10.81 8.68 -1.62
C GLU A 58 -10.44 9.98 -0.90
N ARG A 59 -9.18 10.36 -1.00
CA ARG A 59 -8.64 11.57 -0.36
C ARG A 59 -8.56 12.69 -1.37
N GLN A 60 -8.60 13.92 -0.88
CA GLN A 60 -8.35 15.09 -1.70
C GLN A 60 -7.02 15.74 -1.34
N LEU A 61 -6.30 16.17 -2.35
CA LEU A 61 -5.07 16.91 -2.25
C LEU A 61 -5.26 18.27 -2.92
N SER A 62 -5.15 19.34 -2.15
CA SER A 62 -5.24 20.71 -2.65
C SER A 62 -3.84 21.33 -2.66
N LEU A 63 -3.37 21.74 -3.83
CA LEU A 63 -2.09 22.42 -4.00
C LEU A 63 -2.34 23.87 -4.39
N GLN A 64 -1.69 24.78 -3.67
CA GLN A 64 -1.62 26.19 -4.03
C GLN A 64 -0.36 26.38 -4.87
N VAL A 65 -0.53 26.84 -6.10
CA VAL A 65 0.57 27.01 -7.05
C VAL A 65 0.52 28.45 -7.57
N CYS A 66 1.66 29.11 -7.61
CA CYS A 66 1.74 30.47 -8.12
C CYS A 66 2.69 30.55 -9.32
N ALA A 67 2.20 31.07 -10.43
CA ALA A 67 3.01 31.45 -11.58
C ALA A 67 3.32 32.95 -11.52
N TRP A 68 4.57 33.35 -11.87
CA TRP A 68 4.98 34.76 -11.82
C TRP A 68 5.82 35.18 -13.03
N GLU A 69 6.11 36.51 -13.11
CA GLU A 69 6.94 37.07 -14.16
C GLU A 69 8.34 36.43 -14.25
N PRO A 70 8.99 36.41 -15.44
CA PRO A 70 8.56 37.15 -16.63
C PRO A 70 7.55 36.41 -17.53
N ASP A 71 7.21 35.15 -17.30
CA ASP A 71 6.35 34.38 -18.22
C ASP A 71 5.12 33.77 -17.50
N VAL A 72 4.27 34.65 -16.98
CA VAL A 72 3.03 34.23 -16.28
C VAL A 72 2.12 33.38 -17.15
N LEU A 73 1.94 33.76 -18.43
CA LEU A 73 1.01 33.08 -19.34
C LEU A 73 1.57 31.72 -19.80
N GLY A 74 2.87 31.66 -20.08
CA GLY A 74 3.54 30.41 -20.43
C GLY A 74 3.48 29.38 -19.30
N GLU A 75 3.78 29.79 -18.06
CA GLU A 75 3.70 28.93 -16.89
C GLU A 75 2.26 28.52 -16.57
N SER A 76 1.29 29.42 -16.67
CA SER A 76 -0.12 29.08 -16.52
C SER A 76 -0.56 28.03 -17.53
N SER A 77 -0.14 28.18 -18.79
CA SER A 77 -0.42 27.22 -19.86
C SER A 77 0.30 25.88 -19.63
N ARG A 78 1.52 25.93 -19.11
CA ARG A 78 2.28 24.71 -18.72
C ARG A 78 1.53 23.95 -17.63
N LEU A 79 1.11 24.64 -16.56
CA LEU A 79 0.34 24.04 -15.47
C LEU A 79 -0.96 23.41 -15.95
N MET A 80 -1.72 24.13 -16.77
CA MET A 80 -2.97 23.61 -17.34
C MET A 80 -2.73 22.31 -18.13
N ARG A 81 -1.75 22.32 -19.04
CA ARG A 81 -1.41 21.10 -19.81
C ARG A 81 -0.96 19.95 -18.92
N LEU A 82 -0.10 20.24 -17.94
CA LEU A 82 0.43 19.21 -17.04
C LEU A 82 -0.68 18.58 -16.19
N CYS A 83 -1.55 19.41 -15.62
CA CYS A 83 -2.63 18.94 -14.74
C CYS A 83 -3.76 18.23 -15.51
N THR A 84 -3.93 18.48 -16.80
CA THR A 84 -5.00 17.87 -17.61
C THR A 84 -4.56 16.61 -18.38
N MET A 85 -3.32 16.14 -18.17
CA MET A 85 -2.87 14.89 -18.77
C MET A 85 -3.68 13.70 -18.25
N PRO A 86 -3.89 12.66 -19.06
CA PRO A 86 -4.49 11.42 -18.60
C PRO A 86 -3.50 10.63 -17.72
N ASN A 87 -4.03 9.78 -16.84
CA ASN A 87 -3.25 8.87 -16.00
C ASN A 87 -2.17 9.59 -15.18
N LEU A 88 -2.58 10.59 -14.43
CA LEU A 88 -1.67 11.37 -13.61
C LEU A 88 -1.13 10.55 -12.45
N VAL A 89 0.19 10.57 -12.33
CA VAL A 89 0.91 10.08 -11.15
C VAL A 89 1.56 11.28 -10.48
N MET A 90 1.16 11.54 -9.26
CA MET A 90 1.79 12.57 -8.44
C MET A 90 2.86 11.93 -7.58
N SER A 91 4.05 12.49 -7.62
CA SER A 91 5.11 12.21 -6.67
C SER A 91 5.28 13.40 -5.73
N ARG A 92 5.58 13.09 -4.47
CA ARG A 92 6.10 14.07 -3.51
C ARG A 92 7.44 13.59 -2.98
N ILE A 93 8.33 14.53 -2.76
CA ILE A 93 9.63 14.26 -2.13
C ILE A 93 9.61 14.98 -0.79
N VAL A 94 9.65 14.20 0.29
CA VAL A 94 9.71 14.71 1.66
C VAL A 94 11.00 14.24 2.28
N ASP A 95 11.84 15.17 2.73
CA ASP A 95 13.14 14.88 3.34
C ASP A 95 14.03 13.93 2.51
N GLY A 96 13.95 14.05 1.18
CA GLY A 96 14.72 13.24 0.24
C GLY A 96 14.10 11.89 -0.11
N VAL A 97 12.97 11.53 0.49
CA VAL A 97 12.25 10.30 0.17
C VAL A 97 11.12 10.58 -0.81
N GLU A 98 11.15 9.93 -1.95
CA GLU A 98 10.11 10.05 -2.97
C GLU A 98 8.98 9.05 -2.71
N GLN A 99 7.77 9.58 -2.67
CA GLN A 99 6.52 8.82 -2.59
C GLN A 99 5.63 9.20 -3.76
N ARG A 100 4.80 8.29 -4.23
CA ARG A 100 3.91 8.53 -5.34
C ARG A 100 2.51 7.98 -5.11
N THR A 101 1.55 8.52 -5.82
CA THR A 101 0.16 8.07 -5.85
C THR A 101 -0.47 8.44 -7.19
N ARG A 102 -1.47 7.69 -7.62
CA ARG A 102 -2.31 8.11 -8.74
C ARG A 102 -3.22 9.23 -8.28
N VAL A 103 -3.42 10.18 -9.17
CA VAL A 103 -4.32 11.31 -8.91
C VAL A 103 -5.16 11.61 -10.14
N GLU A 104 -6.32 12.20 -9.89
CA GLU A 104 -7.19 12.73 -10.92
C GLU A 104 -7.46 14.20 -10.64
N LEU A 105 -7.32 15.07 -11.64
CA LEU A 105 -7.61 16.47 -11.47
C LEU A 105 -9.12 16.65 -11.27
N THR A 106 -9.51 17.22 -10.14
CA THR A 106 -10.90 17.60 -9.86
C THR A 106 -11.17 19.05 -10.29
N SER A 107 -10.26 19.95 -9.98
CA SER A 107 -10.35 21.34 -10.40
C SER A 107 -8.99 22.01 -10.45
N LEU A 108 -8.85 22.97 -11.37
CA LEU A 108 -7.73 23.89 -11.45
C LEU A 108 -8.32 25.30 -11.63
N SER A 109 -8.28 26.10 -10.59
CA SER A 109 -8.91 27.40 -10.55
C SER A 109 -7.89 28.50 -10.29
N PRO A 110 -7.78 29.52 -11.16
CA PRO A 110 -7.04 30.72 -10.82
C PRO A 110 -7.78 31.51 -9.72
N ASP A 111 -7.02 32.14 -8.85
CA ASP A 111 -7.58 33.07 -7.87
C ASP A 111 -7.50 34.51 -8.42
N ASP A 112 -8.52 34.89 -9.16
CA ASP A 112 -8.58 36.20 -9.81
C ASP A 112 -8.57 37.36 -8.80
N SER A 113 -9.03 37.12 -7.59
CA SER A 113 -9.07 38.16 -6.54
C SER A 113 -7.67 38.53 -6.04
N LYS A 114 -6.69 37.63 -6.20
CA LYS A 114 -5.29 37.80 -5.83
C LYS A 114 -4.34 37.89 -7.00
N SER A 115 -4.85 37.81 -8.22
CA SER A 115 -4.05 37.82 -9.43
C SER A 115 -3.63 39.23 -9.81
N HIS A 116 -2.40 39.35 -10.32
CA HIS A 116 -1.96 40.54 -11.04
C HIS A 116 -1.58 40.13 -12.46
N PRO A 117 -2.35 40.50 -13.50
CA PRO A 117 -2.24 39.88 -14.83
C PRO A 117 -0.86 39.87 -15.45
N ASN A 118 -0.01 40.82 -15.11
CA ASN A 118 1.35 40.95 -15.67
C ASN A 118 2.45 40.53 -14.68
N ARG A 119 2.10 40.08 -13.49
CA ARG A 119 3.12 39.74 -12.45
C ARG A 119 2.99 38.36 -11.88
N PHE A 120 1.81 37.99 -11.49
CA PHE A 120 1.59 36.67 -10.89
C PHE A 120 0.12 36.23 -10.92
N VAL A 121 -0.09 34.92 -11.02
CA VAL A 121 -1.42 34.32 -10.97
C VAL A 121 -1.31 33.09 -10.03
N PRO A 122 -1.95 33.13 -8.85
CA PRO A 122 -2.09 31.96 -8.00
C PRO A 122 -3.20 31.05 -8.52
N PHE A 123 -2.98 29.76 -8.40
CA PHE A 123 -3.91 28.70 -8.77
C PHE A 123 -4.16 27.80 -7.56
N THR A 124 -5.37 27.30 -7.45
CA THR A 124 -5.71 26.18 -6.60
C THR A 124 -5.96 24.95 -7.46
N ALA A 125 -5.10 23.96 -7.35
CA ALA A 125 -5.24 22.67 -8.01
C ALA A 125 -5.74 21.64 -7.00
N VAL A 126 -6.90 21.04 -7.24
CA VAL A 126 -7.48 20.01 -6.39
C VAL A 126 -7.45 18.69 -7.14
N PHE A 127 -6.86 17.71 -6.52
CA PHE A 127 -6.75 16.34 -7.04
C PHE A 127 -7.46 15.36 -6.11
N ALA A 128 -8.16 14.42 -6.70
CA ALA A 128 -8.60 13.21 -6.04
C ALA A 128 -7.47 12.18 -5.99
N MET A 129 -7.37 11.42 -4.91
CA MET A 129 -6.43 10.31 -4.71
C MET A 129 -7.21 8.99 -4.60
N PRO A 130 -7.54 8.32 -5.71
CA PRO A 130 -8.33 7.09 -5.67
C PRO A 130 -7.68 5.96 -4.87
N ASP A 131 -6.36 5.88 -4.91
CA ASP A 131 -5.60 4.87 -4.18
C ASP A 131 -5.41 5.18 -2.69
N VAL A 132 -5.92 6.32 -2.22
CA VAL A 132 -5.93 6.77 -0.82
C VAL A 132 -4.55 7.07 -0.24
N TRP A 133 -3.54 6.23 -0.52
CA TRP A 133 -2.24 6.26 0.16
C TRP A 133 -1.11 6.71 -0.75
N TRP A 134 -0.15 7.41 -0.13
CA TRP A 134 1.16 7.62 -0.73
C TRP A 134 1.97 6.33 -0.64
N ARG A 135 2.72 6.00 -1.68
CA ARG A 135 3.44 4.75 -1.80
C ARG A 135 4.90 4.97 -2.16
N SER A 136 5.80 4.13 -1.66
CA SER A 136 7.21 4.17 -2.05
C SER A 136 7.38 3.86 -3.55
N VAL A 137 8.43 4.40 -4.14
CA VAL A 137 8.85 4.05 -5.50
C VAL A 137 9.66 2.75 -5.55
N THR A 138 10.15 2.28 -4.40
CA THR A 138 10.88 1.03 -4.28
C THR A 138 9.98 -0.10 -3.82
N HIS A 139 10.28 -1.30 -4.26
CA HIS A 139 9.59 -2.49 -3.86
C HIS A 139 10.47 -3.41 -3.02
N GLU A 140 9.92 -4.00 -2.02
CA GLU A 140 10.64 -4.83 -1.09
C GLU A 140 10.17 -6.27 -1.12
N THR A 141 11.12 -7.19 -0.92
CA THR A 141 10.86 -8.62 -0.80
C THR A 141 11.40 -9.11 0.52
N VAL A 142 10.56 -9.79 1.27
CA VAL A 142 10.88 -10.31 2.59
C VAL A 142 10.78 -11.82 2.59
N SER A 143 11.80 -12.49 3.12
CA SER A 143 11.76 -13.94 3.34
C SER A 143 11.05 -14.26 4.65
N LEU A 144 10.14 -15.22 4.62
CA LEU A 144 9.40 -15.69 5.79
C LEU A 144 9.77 -17.17 6.07
N PRO A 145 10.06 -17.54 7.32
CA PRO A 145 10.25 -16.67 8.48
C PRO A 145 11.48 -15.78 8.32
N LEU A 146 11.44 -14.60 8.91
CA LEU A 146 12.57 -13.66 8.88
C LEU A 146 13.75 -14.25 9.63
N ASN A 147 14.95 -14.22 9.03
CA ASN A 147 16.17 -14.54 9.73
C ASN A 147 16.37 -13.54 10.87
N GLY A 148 16.41 -14.03 12.11
CA GLY A 148 16.51 -13.19 13.30
C GLY A 148 15.18 -12.59 13.80
N GLY A 149 14.09 -12.77 13.09
CA GLY A 149 12.75 -12.36 13.53
C GLY A 149 12.14 -13.32 14.54
N LYS A 150 11.26 -12.82 15.40
CA LYS A 150 10.44 -13.65 16.27
C LYS A 150 9.37 -14.33 15.44
N VAL A 151 9.51 -15.61 15.22
CA VAL A 151 8.46 -16.45 14.65
C VAL A 151 7.61 -16.97 15.79
N MET A 152 6.36 -16.54 15.87
CA MET A 152 5.42 -17.08 16.84
C MET A 152 4.45 -18.00 16.11
N SER A 153 4.53 -19.29 16.43
CA SER A 153 3.39 -20.17 16.25
C SER A 153 2.62 -20.24 17.57
N GLY A 154 1.44 -20.77 17.57
CA GLY A 154 0.73 -21.09 18.80
C GLY A 154 1.47 -22.05 19.73
N GLY A 155 2.75 -22.32 19.49
CA GLY A 155 3.71 -23.08 20.27
C GLY A 155 4.98 -22.29 20.52
N SER A 156 5.84 -22.82 21.35
CA SER A 156 7.08 -22.16 21.79
C SER A 156 8.06 -21.96 20.66
N VAL A 157 8.63 -20.76 20.58
CA VAL A 157 9.78 -20.44 19.74
C VAL A 157 11.04 -20.71 20.55
N MET A 158 11.92 -21.54 20.05
CA MET A 158 13.23 -21.78 20.68
C MET A 158 14.33 -21.04 19.90
N PRO A 159 15.13 -20.22 20.57
CA PRO A 159 16.32 -19.67 19.96
C PRO A 159 17.37 -20.78 19.78
N SER A 160 17.85 -20.99 18.59
CA SER A 160 18.94 -21.90 18.28
C SER A 160 19.99 -21.13 17.49
N ALA A 161 21.20 -21.06 18.02
CA ALA A 161 22.35 -20.39 17.39
C ALA A 161 22.09 -18.97 16.88
N GLY A 162 21.38 -18.15 17.64
CA GLY A 162 21.04 -16.78 17.25
C GLY A 162 19.87 -16.67 16.27
N TYR A 163 19.26 -17.75 15.90
CA TYR A 163 18.07 -17.81 15.06
C TYR A 163 16.90 -18.36 15.84
N TYR A 164 15.72 -17.82 15.62
CA TYR A 164 14.50 -18.43 16.09
C TYR A 164 14.11 -19.51 15.10
N THR A 165 14.35 -20.78 15.45
CA THR A 165 13.85 -21.88 14.67
C THR A 165 12.44 -22.22 15.10
N PHE A 166 11.61 -22.45 14.13
CA PHE A 166 10.29 -22.97 14.34
C PHE A 166 10.38 -24.40 14.84
N TRP A 167 9.82 -24.72 15.99
CA TRP A 167 9.83 -26.09 16.49
C TRP A 167 8.66 -26.89 15.89
N GLN A 168 8.99 -27.76 14.99
CA GLN A 168 8.11 -28.83 14.53
C GLN A 168 8.13 -29.95 15.54
N GLY A 169 7.06 -30.12 16.28
CA GLY A 169 6.99 -31.34 17.08
C GLY A 169 6.45 -31.21 18.50
N VAL A 170 5.70 -30.14 18.83
CA VAL A 170 4.81 -30.23 19.98
C VAL A 170 3.61 -31.07 19.58
N PRO A 171 3.43 -32.26 20.11
CA PRO A 171 2.18 -32.98 19.95
C PRO A 171 1.07 -32.08 20.51
N ASN A 172 0.05 -31.81 19.75
CA ASN A 172 -1.12 -30.99 20.10
C ASN A 172 -1.01 -29.47 20.02
N ALA A 173 0.09 -28.88 19.62
CA ALA A 173 0.03 -27.49 19.16
C ALA A 173 -0.61 -27.48 17.77
N SER A 174 -1.52 -26.54 17.51
CA SER A 174 -2.04 -26.33 16.16
C SER A 174 -0.86 -25.96 15.22
N PRO A 175 -0.30 -26.91 14.49
CA PRO A 175 1.08 -26.80 14.01
C PRO A 175 1.18 -26.05 12.71
N SER A 176 0.23 -25.22 12.41
CA SER A 176 0.05 -24.86 11.03
C SER A 176 -0.07 -23.36 10.77
N VAL A 177 0.15 -22.53 11.77
CA VAL A 177 0.04 -21.08 11.60
C VAL A 177 1.33 -20.42 12.06
N LEU A 178 1.99 -19.73 11.13
CA LEU A 178 3.11 -18.85 11.40
C LEU A 178 2.56 -17.44 11.53
N SER A 179 2.81 -16.76 12.64
CA SER A 179 2.67 -15.32 12.75
C SER A 179 4.04 -14.68 12.65
N THR A 180 4.22 -13.77 11.74
CA THR A 180 5.49 -13.06 11.57
C THR A 180 5.25 -11.57 11.48
N GLN A 181 6.19 -10.83 12.03
CA GLN A 181 6.25 -9.38 11.90
C GLN A 181 6.90 -9.03 10.57
N LEU A 182 6.27 -8.16 9.81
CA LEU A 182 6.88 -7.58 8.62
C LEU A 182 7.94 -6.56 9.02
N PRO A 183 8.87 -6.23 8.13
CA PRO A 183 9.85 -5.20 8.41
C PRO A 183 9.21 -3.88 8.79
N TYR A 184 9.82 -3.19 9.70
CA TYR A 184 9.40 -1.89 10.23
C TYR A 184 9.31 -0.77 9.19
N SER A 185 9.84 -0.99 8.01
CA SER A 185 9.82 -0.02 6.92
C SER A 185 8.47 0.10 6.21
N CYS A 186 7.45 -0.67 6.62
CA CYS A 186 6.16 -0.67 5.92
C CYS A 186 5.28 0.58 6.13
N GLY A 187 5.71 1.53 6.98
CA GLY A 187 4.90 2.73 7.26
C GLY A 187 3.74 2.48 8.22
N ASP A 188 2.68 3.28 8.15
CA ASP A 188 1.53 3.24 9.06
C ASP A 188 0.17 3.09 8.35
N ALA A 189 0.20 2.83 7.04
CA ALA A 189 -1.00 2.60 6.23
C ALA A 189 -1.28 1.09 6.08
N PRO A 190 -2.55 0.67 5.96
CA PRO A 190 -2.89 -0.72 5.67
C PRO A 190 -2.28 -1.19 4.34
N ILE A 191 -1.77 -2.42 4.31
CA ILE A 191 -1.20 -3.04 3.11
C ILE A 191 -2.23 -4.00 2.52
N THR A 192 -2.59 -3.82 1.24
CA THR A 192 -3.66 -4.58 0.58
C THR A 192 -3.21 -5.33 -0.66
N ASP A 193 -1.99 -5.12 -1.11
CA ASP A 193 -1.48 -5.54 -2.42
C ASP A 193 -0.21 -6.40 -2.32
N MET A 194 -0.15 -7.23 -1.31
CA MET A 194 0.96 -8.16 -1.12
C MET A 194 0.89 -9.31 -2.11
N VAL A 195 2.06 -9.69 -2.60
CA VAL A 195 2.24 -10.92 -3.38
C VAL A 195 3.05 -11.90 -2.56
N PHE A 196 2.56 -13.13 -2.41
CA PHE A 196 3.20 -14.19 -1.64
C PHE A 196 3.76 -15.25 -2.57
N ARG A 197 4.97 -15.71 -2.31
CA ARG A 197 5.61 -16.79 -3.03
C ARG A 197 5.73 -18.02 -2.15
N PHE A 198 5.25 -19.15 -2.64
CA PHE A 198 5.32 -20.44 -1.98
C PHE A 198 6.07 -21.47 -2.83
N PRO A 199 6.68 -22.49 -2.21
CA PRO A 199 7.25 -23.59 -2.95
C PRO A 199 6.17 -24.50 -3.57
N LYS A 200 6.56 -25.31 -4.53
CA LYS A 200 5.66 -26.12 -5.34
C LYS A 200 4.78 -27.11 -4.57
N ASP A 201 5.27 -27.63 -3.47
CA ASP A 201 4.62 -28.75 -2.77
C ASP A 201 3.65 -28.28 -1.67
N VAL A 202 3.35 -26.97 -1.64
CA VAL A 202 2.44 -26.39 -0.65
C VAL A 202 1.03 -26.36 -1.18
N THR A 203 0.10 -26.90 -0.38
CA THR A 203 -1.35 -26.92 -0.67
C THR A 203 -2.14 -26.38 0.52
N GLY A 204 -3.38 -25.95 0.29
CA GLY A 204 -4.25 -25.49 1.36
C GLY A 204 -3.72 -24.24 2.06
N ILE A 205 -3.23 -23.29 1.28
CA ILE A 205 -2.61 -22.07 1.77
C ILE A 205 -3.67 -21.12 2.34
N THR A 206 -3.37 -20.54 3.50
CA THR A 206 -4.14 -19.44 4.06
C THR A 206 -3.19 -18.38 4.58
N VAL A 207 -3.43 -17.14 4.22
CA VAL A 207 -2.71 -15.97 4.73
C VAL A 207 -3.73 -15.01 5.29
N LYS A 208 -3.53 -14.58 6.54
CA LYS A 208 -4.43 -13.61 7.17
C LYS A 208 -3.67 -12.56 7.99
N ASP A 209 -4.24 -11.38 8.08
CA ASP A 209 -3.85 -10.37 9.04
C ASP A 209 -4.18 -10.80 10.46
N THR A 210 -3.27 -10.57 11.41
CA THR A 210 -3.49 -10.96 12.81
C THR A 210 -4.37 -9.97 13.56
N VAL A 211 -4.49 -8.75 13.08
CA VAL A 211 -5.30 -7.69 13.70
C VAL A 211 -6.77 -7.80 13.28
N SER A 212 -7.04 -7.82 11.99
CA SER A 212 -8.40 -7.85 11.46
C SER A 212 -8.93 -9.25 11.18
N GLY A 213 -8.02 -10.23 11.03
CA GLY A 213 -8.37 -11.58 10.61
C GLY A 213 -8.73 -11.70 9.13
N THR A 214 -8.67 -10.62 8.36
CA THR A 214 -8.91 -10.63 6.90
C THR A 214 -7.78 -11.36 6.18
N GLY A 215 -8.06 -11.92 5.02
CA GLY A 215 -7.05 -12.71 4.34
C GLY A 215 -7.46 -13.33 3.03
N ILE A 216 -6.56 -14.19 2.53
CA ILE A 216 -6.76 -15.01 1.34
C ILE A 216 -6.55 -16.48 1.67
N THR A 217 -7.22 -17.34 0.93
CA THR A 217 -6.99 -18.78 0.95
C THR A 217 -6.85 -19.31 -0.46
N TRP A 218 -5.96 -20.28 -0.64
CA TRP A 218 -5.83 -21.00 -1.90
C TRP A 218 -5.93 -22.50 -1.63
N SER A 219 -6.94 -23.11 -2.19
CA SER A 219 -7.25 -24.54 -2.05
C SER A 219 -7.17 -25.27 -3.40
N GLY A 220 -6.63 -24.60 -4.42
CA GLY A 220 -6.51 -25.13 -5.76
C GLY A 220 -5.55 -26.31 -5.85
N THR A 221 -5.68 -27.06 -6.92
CA THR A 221 -4.70 -28.05 -7.34
C THR A 221 -3.80 -27.38 -8.36
N ARG A 222 -2.51 -27.47 -8.17
CA ARG A 222 -1.56 -26.91 -9.12
C ARG A 222 -1.68 -27.58 -10.49
N VAL A 223 -1.76 -26.75 -11.51
CA VAL A 223 -1.82 -27.20 -12.90
C VAL A 223 -0.42 -27.58 -13.38
N ASP A 224 0.61 -27.01 -12.79
CA ASP A 224 1.98 -27.06 -13.28
C ASP A 224 2.96 -27.45 -12.15
N ALA A 225 4.04 -28.15 -12.55
CA ALA A 225 5.10 -28.60 -11.65
C ALA A 225 6.19 -27.54 -11.38
N ARG A 226 6.02 -26.29 -11.82
CA ARG A 226 7.00 -25.23 -11.61
C ARG A 226 7.29 -25.00 -10.14
N PRO A 227 8.55 -24.62 -9.79
CA PRO A 227 9.00 -24.60 -8.41
C PRO A 227 8.31 -23.53 -7.55
N TYR A 228 7.74 -22.48 -8.14
CA TYR A 228 7.18 -21.37 -7.38
C TYR A 228 5.71 -21.13 -7.71
N LEU A 229 4.91 -20.97 -6.66
CA LEU A 229 3.53 -20.51 -6.72
C LEU A 229 3.46 -19.10 -6.14
N TYR A 230 2.82 -18.19 -6.85
CA TYR A 230 2.58 -16.81 -6.44
C TYR A 230 1.10 -16.58 -6.20
N LEU A 231 0.77 -15.94 -5.10
CA LEU A 231 -0.59 -15.49 -4.77
C LEU A 231 -0.59 -13.97 -4.60
N ASP A 232 -1.31 -13.29 -5.45
CA ASP A 232 -1.50 -11.83 -5.40
C ASP A 232 -2.80 -11.53 -4.65
N ALA A 233 -2.68 -10.98 -3.45
CA ALA A 233 -3.82 -10.59 -2.63
C ALA A 233 -4.51 -9.32 -3.16
N GLY A 234 -3.79 -8.49 -3.89
CA GLY A 234 -4.30 -7.25 -4.45
C GLY A 234 -5.29 -7.49 -5.59
N SER A 235 -4.91 -8.29 -6.57
CA SER A 235 -5.72 -8.62 -7.76
C SER A 235 -6.53 -9.90 -7.62
N LEU A 236 -6.32 -10.67 -6.55
CA LEU A 236 -6.88 -12.01 -6.33
C LEU A 236 -6.56 -12.94 -7.51
N THR A 237 -5.30 -12.97 -7.90
CA THR A 237 -4.78 -13.83 -8.96
C THR A 237 -3.64 -14.69 -8.45
N ALA A 238 -3.46 -15.86 -9.04
CA ALA A 238 -2.35 -16.74 -8.73
C ALA A 238 -1.70 -17.26 -10.01
N TRP A 239 -0.39 -17.47 -9.95
CA TRP A 239 0.38 -18.01 -11.06
C TRP A 239 1.55 -18.85 -10.59
N SER A 240 2.03 -19.75 -11.44
CA SER A 240 3.27 -20.46 -11.23
C SER A 240 4.38 -19.98 -12.17
N SER A 241 5.62 -20.08 -11.73
CA SER A 241 6.80 -19.65 -12.46
C SER A 241 8.02 -20.49 -12.12
N ASP A 242 8.96 -20.58 -13.07
CA ASP A 242 10.30 -21.13 -12.84
C ASP A 242 11.22 -20.09 -12.17
N SER A 243 10.91 -18.81 -12.32
CA SER A 243 11.67 -17.72 -11.71
C SER A 243 11.23 -17.48 -10.27
N ASP A 244 12.20 -17.22 -9.41
CA ASP A 244 12.00 -16.84 -8.03
C ASP A 244 11.69 -15.35 -7.83
N SER A 245 11.64 -14.60 -8.90
CA SER A 245 11.41 -13.15 -8.94
C SER A 245 10.24 -12.73 -9.85
N ALA A 246 9.32 -13.66 -10.14
CA ALA A 246 8.16 -13.42 -11.00
C ALA A 246 7.01 -12.75 -10.24
N TRP A 247 7.28 -11.62 -9.59
CA TRP A 247 6.33 -10.92 -8.71
C TRP A 247 5.16 -10.24 -9.44
N SER A 248 5.32 -9.93 -10.72
CA SER A 248 4.32 -9.22 -11.53
C SER A 248 3.49 -10.12 -12.44
N GLY A 249 3.73 -11.42 -12.42
CA GLY A 249 3.04 -12.40 -13.24
C GLY A 249 3.92 -13.59 -13.59
N GLY A 250 3.29 -14.67 -14.01
CA GLY A 250 3.95 -15.92 -14.38
C GLY A 250 3.40 -16.51 -15.68
N SER A 251 3.94 -17.64 -16.06
CA SER A 251 3.61 -18.30 -17.33
C SER A 251 2.38 -19.18 -17.26
N GLN A 252 1.96 -19.57 -16.06
CA GLN A 252 0.81 -20.45 -15.88
C GLN A 252 -0.15 -19.86 -14.83
N ASN A 253 -1.41 -19.81 -15.17
CA ASN A 253 -2.48 -19.34 -14.29
C ASN A 253 -2.87 -20.42 -13.28
N GLU A 254 -2.83 -20.09 -12.00
CA GLU A 254 -3.18 -20.94 -10.86
C GLU A 254 -4.30 -20.32 -9.99
N THR A 255 -5.06 -19.38 -10.53
CA THR A 255 -6.06 -18.60 -9.79
C THR A 255 -7.23 -19.45 -9.29
N VAL A 256 -7.46 -20.62 -9.89
CA VAL A 256 -8.53 -21.51 -9.47
C VAL A 256 -8.33 -21.96 -8.02
N GLY A 257 -9.33 -21.70 -7.17
CA GLY A 257 -9.28 -22.01 -5.74
C GLY A 257 -8.66 -20.91 -4.87
N LEU A 258 -8.29 -19.78 -5.43
CA LEU A 258 -7.92 -18.58 -4.67
C LEU A 258 -9.17 -17.76 -4.35
N ASP A 259 -9.36 -17.46 -3.08
CA ASP A 259 -10.52 -16.70 -2.60
C ASP A 259 -10.16 -15.86 -1.37
N TYR A 260 -11.01 -14.91 -1.03
CA TYR A 260 -10.92 -14.19 0.22
C TYR A 260 -11.45 -15.04 1.38
N LEU A 261 -10.91 -14.82 2.57
CA LEU A 261 -11.51 -15.36 3.79
C LEU A 261 -12.89 -14.72 4.03
N PRO A 262 -13.79 -15.40 4.77
CA PRO A 262 -15.09 -14.82 5.12
C PRO A 262 -15.02 -13.48 5.84
N SER A 263 -13.91 -13.18 6.50
CA SER A 263 -13.63 -11.90 7.15
C SER A 263 -13.33 -10.77 6.15
N GLY A 264 -13.11 -11.06 4.87
CA GLY A 264 -12.93 -10.11 3.81
C GLY A 264 -11.54 -10.12 3.17
N ARG A 265 -11.34 -9.20 2.21
CA ARG A 265 -10.09 -9.01 1.46
C ARG A 265 -8.92 -8.79 2.41
N LEU A 266 -7.78 -9.40 2.11
CA LEU A 266 -6.55 -9.20 2.88
C LEU A 266 -6.23 -7.71 2.99
N GLN A 267 -6.17 -7.26 4.23
CA GLN A 267 -5.74 -5.93 4.60
C GLN A 267 -4.86 -6.09 5.85
N VAL A 268 -3.56 -5.99 5.66
CA VAL A 268 -2.61 -6.10 6.77
C VAL A 268 -2.52 -4.75 7.45
N ASN A 269 -2.97 -4.70 8.70
CA ASN A 269 -3.04 -3.47 9.48
C ASN A 269 -1.89 -3.42 10.48
N PRO A 270 -1.34 -2.23 10.77
CA PRO A 270 -0.43 -2.08 11.89
C PRO A 270 -1.16 -2.34 13.21
N ASP A 271 -0.49 -2.95 14.15
CA ASP A 271 -0.97 -3.05 15.53
C ASP A 271 -0.74 -1.72 16.28
N VAL A 272 -1.07 -1.68 17.56
CA VAL A 272 -0.91 -0.47 18.40
C VAL A 272 0.54 0.00 18.54
N SER A 273 1.49 -0.85 18.20
CA SER A 273 2.94 -0.54 18.21
C SER A 273 3.44 -0.12 16.83
N GLY A 274 2.57 -0.13 15.80
CA GLY A 274 2.94 0.09 14.42
C GLY A 274 3.49 -1.15 13.70
N ASP A 275 3.44 -2.32 14.34
CA ASP A 275 3.94 -3.56 13.77
C ASP A 275 2.91 -4.23 12.86
N TYR A 276 3.33 -4.66 11.70
CA TYR A 276 2.51 -5.44 10.76
C TYR A 276 2.75 -6.93 10.97
N ARG A 277 1.69 -7.70 11.16
CA ARG A 277 1.79 -9.14 11.43
C ARG A 277 0.83 -9.93 10.58
N ILE A 278 1.34 -10.95 9.93
CA ILE A 278 0.55 -11.92 9.17
C ILE A 278 0.66 -13.32 9.78
N ALA A 279 -0.42 -14.06 9.69
CA ALA A 279 -0.44 -15.48 10.01
C ALA A 279 -0.59 -16.28 8.73
N VAL A 280 0.27 -17.26 8.54
CA VAL A 280 0.31 -18.06 7.31
C VAL A 280 0.21 -19.54 7.63
N LYS A 281 -0.51 -20.27 6.80
CA LYS A 281 -0.72 -21.73 6.87
C LYS A 281 -0.66 -22.29 5.44
N PRO A 282 -0.10 -23.50 5.19
CA PRO A 282 0.70 -24.30 6.09
C PRO A 282 2.09 -23.74 6.32
N LEU A 283 2.73 -24.23 7.35
CA LEU A 283 4.11 -23.88 7.66
C LEU A 283 5.07 -24.72 6.83
N VAL A 284 5.83 -24.04 5.98
CA VAL A 284 6.99 -24.64 5.31
C VAL A 284 8.20 -23.79 5.67
N PRO A 285 9.00 -24.19 6.65
CA PRO A 285 10.09 -23.38 7.17
C PRO A 285 11.11 -22.98 6.10
N GLY A 286 11.53 -21.71 6.13
CA GLY A 286 12.65 -21.22 5.34
C GLY A 286 12.37 -20.94 3.86
N MET A 287 11.16 -21.19 3.37
CA MET A 287 10.91 -21.17 1.92
C MET A 287 9.90 -20.09 1.45
N TRP A 288 9.44 -19.24 2.34
CA TRP A 288 8.41 -18.26 2.00
C TRP A 288 8.98 -16.88 1.80
N ARG A 289 8.37 -16.18 0.87
CA ARG A 289 8.63 -14.76 0.66
C ARG A 289 7.32 -14.03 0.46
N ALA A 290 7.21 -12.85 1.02
CA ALA A 290 6.19 -11.87 0.67
C ALA A 290 6.84 -10.77 -0.16
N GLY A 291 6.33 -10.52 -1.32
CA GLY A 291 6.70 -9.39 -2.16
C GLY A 291 5.72 -8.25 -1.91
N LEU A 292 6.24 -7.11 -1.55
CA LEU A 292 5.49 -5.87 -1.52
C LEU A 292 5.74 -5.19 -2.87
N ARG A 293 4.74 -5.20 -3.71
CA ARG A 293 4.85 -4.77 -5.10
C ARG A 293 4.69 -3.27 -5.23
N GLU A 294 5.51 -2.71 -6.08
CA GLU A 294 5.35 -1.36 -6.53
C GLU A 294 4.51 -1.34 -7.80
N ALA A 295 3.30 -1.39 -7.89
CA ALA A 295 2.56 -1.32 -9.12
C ALA A 295 1.60 -0.18 -9.09
N GLY A 296 1.85 0.80 -9.89
CA GLY A 296 0.99 1.95 -9.89
C GLY A 296 0.88 2.54 -8.49
N GLY A 297 1.93 2.46 -7.71
CA GLY A 297 1.99 2.93 -6.35
C GLY A 297 1.60 1.88 -5.33
N ASP A 298 2.31 0.79 -5.27
CA ASP A 298 1.91 -0.38 -4.48
C ASP A 298 2.43 -0.40 -3.06
N PHE A 299 3.27 0.53 -2.68
CA PHE A 299 3.78 0.65 -1.33
C PHE A 299 3.10 1.73 -0.55
N HIS A 300 2.70 1.37 0.63
CA HIS A 300 2.11 2.26 1.59
C HIS A 300 3.19 2.74 2.53
N TRP A 301 3.80 3.84 2.20
CA TRP A 301 4.74 4.45 3.09
C TRP A 301 4.16 5.75 3.59
N LEU A 302 3.73 5.75 4.79
CA LEU A 302 3.82 6.93 5.59
C LEU A 302 5.10 6.75 6.37
N LEU A 303 6.09 7.55 6.06
CA LEU A 303 7.37 7.47 6.71
C LEU A 303 7.19 7.69 8.19
N SER A 304 7.40 6.67 8.96
CA SER A 304 7.71 6.80 10.37
C SER A 304 9.22 6.98 10.46
N PHE A 305 9.66 8.16 10.82
CA PHE A 305 11.02 8.42 11.30
C PHE A 305 10.95 8.98 12.69
#